data_69cebc5d330883fd97dd713f64ec8b87
#
_entry.id   69cebc5d330883fd97dd713f64ec8b87
#
_cell.length_a   1.000
_cell.length_b   1.000
_cell.length_c   1.000
_cell.angle_alpha   90.00
_cell.angle_beta   90.00
_cell.angle_gamma   90.00
#
_symmetry.space_group_name_H-M   'P 1'
#
loop_
_entity.id
_entity.type
_entity.pdbx_description
1 polymer ?
#
loop_
_entity_poly.entity_id
_entity_poly.type
_entity_poly.pdbx_seq_one_letter_code
_entity_poly.pdbx_strand_id
1 'polypeptide(L)' 'QRVKVEAAKRSFENSRDNISEVMYDVGYMDTKAFRNIFRKYTGLTPVQYRYKYNRKYMA' A
#
# COMPACT_ATOMS: atom_id res chain seq x y z
N GLN A 1 -3.45 -4.25 -12.69
CA GLN A 1 -3.11 -3.27 -11.66
C GLN A 1 -4.01 -3.37 -10.44
N ARG A 2 -5.27 -3.63 -10.67
CA ARG A 2 -6.23 -3.75 -9.59
C ARG A 2 -5.87 -4.85 -8.61
N VAL A 3 -5.46 -6.00 -9.11
CA VAL A 3 -5.07 -7.13 -8.27
C VAL A 3 -3.87 -6.75 -7.40
N LYS A 4 -2.90 -6.06 -7.98
CA LYS A 4 -1.72 -5.64 -7.23
C LYS A 4 -2.08 -4.61 -6.16
N VAL A 5 -2.99 -3.70 -6.47
CA VAL A 5 -3.44 -2.70 -5.51
C VAL A 5 -4.18 -3.38 -4.36
N GLU A 6 -5.03 -4.35 -4.65
CA GLU A 6 -5.76 -5.08 -3.60
C GLU A 6 -4.81 -5.84 -2.69
N ALA A 7 -3.77 -6.46 -3.26
CA ALA A 7 -2.77 -7.15 -2.45
C ALA A 7 -2.03 -6.17 -1.56
N ALA A 8 -1.66 -5.00 -2.08
CA ALA A 8 -0.99 -3.97 -1.29
C ALA A 8 -1.88 -3.48 -0.15
N LYS A 9 -3.16 -3.29 -0.42
CA LYS A 9 -4.11 -2.86 0.61
C LYS A 9 -4.14 -3.83 1.79
N ARG A 10 -4.20 -5.13 1.50
CA ARG A 10 -4.18 -6.13 2.56
C ARG A 10 -2.91 -6.06 3.38
N SER A 11 -1.77 -5.93 2.72
CA SER A 11 -0.50 -5.84 3.43
C SER A 11 -0.46 -4.61 4.32
N PHE A 12 -0.90 -3.47 3.80
CA PHE A 12 -0.92 -2.24 4.59
C PHE A 12 -1.86 -2.33 5.78
N GLU A 13 -2.93 -3.09 5.65
CA GLU A 13 -3.92 -3.23 6.72
C GLU A 13 -3.47 -4.19 7.81
N ASN A 14 -2.70 -5.22 7.45
CA ASN A 14 -2.47 -6.36 8.35
C ASN A 14 -1.01 -6.60 8.73
N SER A 15 -0.06 -5.97 8.08
CA SER A 15 1.35 -6.22 8.37
C SER A 15 2.05 -4.94 8.79
N ARG A 16 3.28 -5.09 9.30
CA ARG A 16 4.13 -3.97 9.66
C ARG A 16 5.23 -3.73 8.63
N ASP A 17 5.14 -4.39 7.49
CA ASP A 17 6.11 -4.20 6.42
C ASP A 17 6.10 -2.72 6.01
N ASN A 18 7.28 -2.18 5.70
CA ASN A 18 7.32 -0.79 5.27
C ASN A 18 6.77 -0.66 3.85
N ILE A 19 6.57 0.58 3.42
CA ILE A 19 5.94 0.86 2.12
C ILE A 19 6.75 0.23 0.97
N SER A 20 8.08 0.33 1.04
CA SER A 20 8.93 -0.23 -0.01
C SER A 20 8.82 -1.74 -0.10
N GLU A 21 8.75 -2.42 1.03
CA GLU A 21 8.62 -3.86 1.05
C GLU A 21 7.31 -4.31 0.39
N VAL A 22 6.22 -3.64 0.73
CA VAL A 22 4.92 -3.97 0.13
C VAL A 22 4.95 -3.70 -1.36
N MET A 23 5.54 -2.57 -1.77
CA MET A 23 5.65 -2.22 -3.17
C MET A 23 6.38 -3.30 -3.97
N TYR A 24 7.53 -3.75 -3.48
CA TYR A 24 8.29 -4.79 -4.15
C TYR A 24 7.57 -6.14 -4.16
N ASP A 25 6.90 -6.46 -3.06
CA ASP A 25 6.16 -7.73 -2.96
C ASP A 25 5.06 -7.84 -4.00
N VAL A 26 4.42 -6.72 -4.33
CA VAL A 26 3.36 -6.74 -5.34
C VAL A 26 3.89 -6.49 -6.76
N GLY A 27 5.19 -6.33 -6.90
CA GLY A 27 5.82 -6.30 -8.22
C GLY A 27 6.10 -4.93 -8.80
N TYR A 28 6.06 -3.88 -8.00
CA TYR A 28 6.44 -2.54 -8.46
C TYR A 28 7.87 -2.23 -8.06
N MET A 29 8.59 -1.60 -8.98
CA MET A 29 9.98 -1.20 -8.75
C MET A 29 10.14 0.31 -8.63
N ASP A 30 9.14 1.08 -9.03
CA ASP A 30 9.18 2.53 -9.05
C ASP A 30 8.18 3.07 -8.05
N THR A 31 8.70 3.72 -7.01
CA THR A 31 7.88 4.26 -5.92
C THR A 31 6.85 5.26 -6.43
N LYS A 32 7.25 6.12 -7.36
CA LYS A 32 6.35 7.14 -7.88
C LYS A 32 5.19 6.52 -8.64
N ALA A 33 5.49 5.54 -9.48
CA ALA A 33 4.45 4.85 -10.24
C ALA A 33 3.49 4.10 -9.32
N PHE A 34 4.04 3.41 -8.32
CA PHE A 34 3.22 2.69 -7.36
C PHE A 34 2.30 3.64 -6.61
N ARG A 35 2.85 4.75 -6.12
CA ARG A 35 2.07 5.72 -5.37
C ARG A 35 0.93 6.30 -6.19
N ASN A 36 1.21 6.65 -7.45
CA ASN A 36 0.19 7.22 -8.32
C ASN A 36 -0.93 6.24 -8.60
N ILE A 37 -0.59 4.98 -8.88
CA ILE A 37 -1.59 3.96 -9.15
C ILE A 37 -2.40 3.64 -7.90
N PHE A 38 -1.73 3.52 -6.76
CA PHE A 38 -2.41 3.23 -5.51
C PHE A 38 -3.42 4.34 -5.19
N ARG A 39 -2.99 5.59 -5.33
CA ARG A 39 -3.86 6.74 -5.09
C ARG A 39 -5.03 6.77 -6.06
N LYS A 40 -4.80 6.39 -7.31
CA LYS A 40 -5.85 6.35 -8.31
C LYS A 40 -6.98 5.38 -7.93
N TYR A 41 -6.62 4.23 -7.39
CA TYR A 41 -7.61 3.20 -7.05
C TYR A 41 -8.21 3.36 -5.66
N THR A 42 -7.49 3.97 -4.74
CA THR A 42 -7.96 4.05 -3.34
C THR A 42 -8.31 5.47 -2.91
N GLY A 43 -7.85 6.47 -3.63
CA GLY A 43 -8.01 7.87 -3.23
C GLY A 43 -6.99 8.33 -2.20
N LEU A 44 -6.12 7.44 -1.75
CA LEU A 44 -5.12 7.75 -0.72
C LEU A 44 -3.74 7.30 -1.18
N THR A 45 -2.70 7.97 -0.70
CA THR A 45 -1.35 7.47 -0.90
C THR A 45 -1.14 6.22 -0.03
N PRO A 46 -0.14 5.38 -0.36
CA PRO A 46 0.14 4.21 0.48
C PRO A 46 0.37 4.55 1.95
N VAL A 47 1.10 5.64 2.22
CA VAL A 47 1.35 6.07 3.60
C VAL A 47 0.05 6.46 4.30
N GLN A 48 -0.78 7.24 3.62
CA GLN A 48 -2.06 7.66 4.17
C GLN A 48 -2.98 6.48 4.43
N TYR A 49 -2.99 5.54 3.49
CA TYR A 49 -3.83 4.36 3.61
C TYR A 49 -3.43 3.51 4.81
N ARG A 50 -2.13 3.25 4.94
CA ARG A 50 -1.65 2.46 6.06
C ARG A 50 -1.94 3.14 7.39
N TYR A 51 -1.71 4.43 7.46
CA TYR A 51 -1.94 5.18 8.68
C TYR A 51 -3.41 5.12 9.11
N LYS A 52 -4.30 5.14 8.12
CA LYS A 52 -5.73 5.15 8.40
C LYS A 52 -6.28 3.76 8.73
N TYR A 53 -5.77 2.72 8.08
CA TYR A 53 -6.40 1.40 8.14
C TYR A 53 -5.58 0.31 8.83
N ASN A 54 -4.33 0.54 9.15
CA ASN A 54 -3.50 -0.49 9.76
C ASN A 54 -3.82 -0.62 11.24
N ARG A 55 -4.40 -1.74 11.62
CA ARG A 55 -4.84 -1.98 13.00
C ARG A 55 -3.69 -2.06 13.98
N LYS A 56 -2.53 -2.54 13.52
CA LYS A 56 -1.36 -2.69 14.40
C LYS A 56 -0.76 -1.35 14.75
N TYR A 57 -0.89 -0.36 13.86
CA TYR A 57 -0.41 0.98 14.13
C TYR A 57 -1.35 1.76 15.03
N MET A 58 -2.62 1.40 15.00
CA MET A 58 -3.65 2.15 15.72
C MET A 58 -3.96 1.57 17.09
N ALA A 59 -3.30 0.50 17.43
CA ALA A 59 -3.52 -0.20 18.70
C ALA A 59 -3.01 0.60 19.93
#